data_7b07a97a9bfe3d2e94d4f8001fdb5601
#
_entry.id   7b07a97a9bfe3d2e94d4f8001fdb5601
#
_cell.length_a   1.000
_cell.length_b   1.000
_cell.length_c   1.000
_cell.angle_alpha   90.00
_cell.angle_beta   90.00
_cell.angle_gamma   90.00
#
_symmetry.space_group_name_H-M   'P 1'
#
loop_
_entity.id
_entity.type
_entity.pdbx_description
1 polymer ?
#
loop_
_entity_poly.entity_id
_entity_poly.type
_entity_poly.pdbx_seq_one_letter_code
_entity_poly.pdbx_strand_id
1 'polypeptide(L)'
;SRPPAKLDFIDHVVGNQPDGEMESVAKWYETILQFHRFWSVDDKQVHTEYSALRSIVMSNWEENIKLPINEPAPGKKKSQIEEYVEYYGGAGVQHIALNTQDIIKSVQNLQSRGVEFLQVPDSYYDILRQQLKLSKVKVSEDLDILQKLKILIDYDENGYLLQIFTKNMQ
;
A
#
# COMPACT_ATOMS: atom_id res chain seq x y z
N SER A 1 3.74 -3.42 -31.78
CA SER A 1 3.09 -2.75 -30.65
C SER A 1 3.41 -3.49 -29.34
N ARG A 2 3.68 -2.76 -28.27
CA ARG A 2 3.93 -3.36 -26.95
C ARG A 2 2.61 -3.88 -26.36
N PRO A 3 2.60 -5.01 -25.63
CA PRO A 3 1.38 -5.52 -25.01
C PRO A 3 0.80 -4.52 -24.00
N PRO A 4 -0.53 -4.52 -23.75
CA PRO A 4 -1.17 -3.63 -22.79
C PRO A 4 -0.65 -3.86 -21.35
N ALA A 5 -0.63 -2.80 -20.53
CA ALA A 5 -0.21 -2.90 -19.14
C ALA A 5 -1.17 -3.74 -18.27
N LYS A 6 -2.42 -3.92 -18.71
CA LYS A 6 -3.47 -4.68 -18.00
C LYS A 6 -3.80 -4.13 -16.61
N LEU A 7 -3.88 -2.81 -16.51
CA LEU A 7 -4.39 -2.12 -15.33
C LEU A 7 -5.89 -1.90 -15.50
N ASP A 8 -6.68 -2.20 -14.47
CA ASP A 8 -8.14 -2.26 -14.58
C ASP A 8 -8.79 -0.96 -14.07
N PHE A 9 -8.51 -0.56 -12.84
CA PHE A 9 -9.11 0.64 -12.24
C PHE A 9 -8.25 1.15 -11.07
N ILE A 10 -8.57 2.34 -10.57
CA ILE A 10 -7.99 2.88 -9.34
C ILE A 10 -8.68 2.20 -8.16
N ASP A 11 -7.91 1.43 -7.38
CA ASP A 11 -8.42 0.75 -6.19
C ASP A 11 -8.56 1.72 -5.00
N HIS A 12 -7.52 2.49 -4.72
CA HIS A 12 -7.50 3.49 -3.65
C HIS A 12 -6.48 4.59 -3.91
N VAL A 13 -6.66 5.70 -3.20
CA VAL A 13 -5.73 6.84 -3.20
C VAL A 13 -5.39 7.18 -1.76
N VAL A 14 -4.12 7.17 -1.41
CA VAL A 14 -3.63 7.37 -0.04
C VAL A 14 -3.15 8.79 0.15
N GLY A 15 -3.69 9.45 1.19
CA GLY A 15 -3.23 10.77 1.64
C GLY A 15 -2.41 10.69 2.92
N ASN A 16 -1.35 11.47 2.99
CA ASN A 16 -0.56 11.69 4.20
C ASN A 16 -0.91 13.02 4.82
N GLN A 17 -1.07 13.04 6.14
CA GLN A 17 -1.42 14.21 6.94
C GLN A 17 -0.33 14.47 8.01
N PRO A 18 -0.14 15.72 8.42
CA PRO A 18 0.63 16.02 9.62
C PRO A 18 0.07 15.32 10.85
N ASP A 19 0.92 15.13 11.86
CA ASP A 19 0.50 14.52 13.13
C ASP A 19 -0.67 15.29 13.76
N GLY A 20 -1.67 14.51 14.21
CA GLY A 20 -2.88 15.04 14.83
C GLY A 20 -3.97 15.53 13.86
N GLU A 21 -3.76 15.50 12.55
CA GLU A 21 -4.74 16.00 11.57
C GLU A 21 -5.62 14.92 10.94
N MET A 22 -5.30 13.65 11.10
CA MET A 22 -6.03 12.54 10.47
C MET A 22 -7.52 12.53 10.85
N GLU A 23 -7.84 12.67 12.13
CA GLU A 23 -9.23 12.62 12.62
C GLU A 23 -10.07 13.79 12.08
N SER A 24 -9.51 14.99 12.02
CA SER A 24 -10.22 16.16 11.48
C SER A 24 -10.48 16.02 9.98
N VAL A 25 -9.54 15.43 9.25
CA VAL A 25 -9.70 15.14 7.81
C VAL A 25 -10.75 14.05 7.60
N ALA A 26 -10.71 12.96 8.36
CA ALA A 26 -11.74 11.92 8.32
C ALA A 26 -13.14 12.50 8.61
N LYS A 27 -13.24 13.38 9.60
CA LYS A 27 -14.50 14.07 9.94
C LYS A 27 -15.00 14.96 8.80
N TRP A 28 -14.11 15.60 8.07
CA TRP A 28 -14.48 16.36 6.88
C TRP A 28 -15.13 15.46 5.82
N TYR A 29 -14.52 14.31 5.51
CA TYR A 29 -15.10 13.35 4.56
C TYR A 29 -16.46 12.82 5.02
N GLU A 30 -16.63 12.54 6.31
CA GLU A 30 -17.91 12.12 6.87
C GLU A 30 -18.99 13.21 6.68
N THR A 31 -18.65 14.44 7.03
CA THR A 31 -19.62 15.53 7.10
C THR A 31 -19.96 16.10 5.73
N ILE A 32 -18.97 16.28 4.86
CA ILE A 32 -19.14 16.98 3.58
C ILE A 32 -19.50 16.01 2.46
N LEU A 33 -18.82 14.86 2.38
CA LEU A 33 -19.04 13.89 1.33
C LEU A 33 -19.89 12.70 1.77
N GLN A 34 -20.32 12.67 3.02
CA GLN A 34 -21.09 11.56 3.61
C GLN A 34 -20.42 10.20 3.45
N PHE A 35 -19.08 10.21 3.52
CA PHE A 35 -18.29 8.99 3.57
C PHE A 35 -18.40 8.35 4.96
N HIS A 36 -18.07 7.08 5.05
CA HIS A 36 -17.96 6.36 6.32
C HIS A 36 -16.57 5.74 6.47
N ARG A 37 -16.23 5.37 7.70
CA ARG A 37 -14.99 4.64 7.99
C ARG A 37 -15.13 3.20 7.51
N PHE A 38 -14.32 2.84 6.55
CA PHE A 38 -14.28 1.47 6.02
C PHE A 38 -13.56 0.54 6.98
N TRP A 39 -12.35 0.91 7.41
CA TRP A 39 -11.64 0.30 8.52
C TRP A 39 -10.61 1.29 9.07
N SER A 40 -10.12 1.01 10.29
CA SER A 40 -9.03 1.79 10.88
C SER A 40 -7.99 0.87 11.49
N VAL A 41 -6.74 1.27 11.40
CA VAL A 41 -5.60 0.57 11.99
C VAL A 41 -4.93 1.53 12.95
N ASP A 42 -4.79 1.12 14.21
CA ASP A 42 -4.06 1.90 15.20
C ASP A 42 -2.53 1.67 15.06
N ASP A 43 -1.76 2.48 15.77
CA ASP A 43 -0.30 2.42 15.75
C ASP A 43 0.26 1.10 16.28
N LYS A 44 -0.50 0.34 17.06
CA LYS A 44 -0.09 -0.99 17.57
C LYS A 44 -0.16 -2.06 16.51
N GLN A 45 -1.02 -1.91 15.51
CA GLN A 45 -1.22 -2.88 14.44
C GLN A 45 -0.25 -2.69 13.28
N VAL A 46 0.28 -1.49 13.09
CA VAL A 46 1.16 -1.12 11.95
C VAL A 46 2.57 -0.75 12.40
N HIS A 47 2.97 -1.16 13.60
CA HIS A 47 4.34 -0.97 14.03
C HIS A 47 5.29 -1.89 13.27
N THR A 48 6.08 -1.28 12.39
CA THR A 48 7.28 -1.91 11.83
C THR A 48 8.52 -1.21 12.41
N GLU A 49 9.69 -1.85 12.31
CA GLU A 49 10.95 -1.24 12.73
C GLU A 49 11.26 0.08 12.02
N TYR A 50 10.67 0.29 10.84
CA TYR A 50 10.99 1.38 9.91
C TYR A 50 9.84 2.37 9.69
N SER A 51 8.62 2.05 10.09
CA SER A 51 7.48 2.91 9.85
C SER A 51 6.45 2.77 10.96
N ALA A 52 6.11 3.87 11.61
CA ALA A 52 5.01 3.97 12.54
C ALA A 52 3.98 4.95 11.98
N LEU A 53 2.75 4.48 11.82
CA LEU A 53 1.66 5.29 11.30
C LEU A 53 0.32 4.89 11.93
N ARG A 54 -0.60 5.85 11.97
CA ARG A 54 -2.03 5.62 12.17
C ARG A 54 -2.73 5.80 10.84
N SER A 55 -3.74 4.99 10.57
CA SER A 55 -4.46 5.05 9.31
C SER A 55 -5.96 4.86 9.52
N ILE A 56 -6.75 5.64 8.80
CA ILE A 56 -8.20 5.49 8.68
C ILE A 56 -8.52 5.39 7.20
N VAL A 57 -9.31 4.40 6.80
CA VAL A 57 -9.81 4.32 5.43
C VAL A 57 -11.21 4.89 5.37
N MET A 58 -11.39 5.94 4.56
CA MET A 58 -12.69 6.54 4.27
C MET A 58 -13.23 5.99 2.97
N SER A 59 -14.54 5.74 2.91
CA SER A 59 -15.18 5.18 1.73
C SER A 59 -16.55 5.79 1.50
N ASN A 60 -16.98 5.85 0.23
CA ASN A 60 -18.34 6.18 -0.13
C ASN A 60 -19.32 5.05 0.24
N TRP A 61 -20.61 5.26 0.07
CA TRP A 61 -21.65 4.29 0.45
C TRP A 61 -21.46 2.92 -0.24
N GLU A 62 -21.17 2.92 -1.53
CA GLU A 62 -20.96 1.71 -2.33
C GLU A 62 -19.60 1.05 -2.12
N GLU A 63 -18.71 1.67 -1.32
CA GLU A 63 -17.37 1.17 -1.01
C GLU A 63 -16.50 0.90 -2.25
N ASN A 64 -16.72 1.68 -3.31
CA ASN A 64 -15.92 1.64 -4.53
C ASN A 64 -14.95 2.83 -4.68
N ILE A 65 -15.05 3.83 -3.78
CA ILE A 65 -14.07 4.90 -3.61
C ILE A 65 -13.45 4.73 -2.23
N LYS A 66 -12.15 4.48 -2.18
CA LYS A 66 -11.42 4.23 -0.94
C LYS A 66 -10.26 5.19 -0.82
N LEU A 67 -10.22 5.91 0.29
CA LEU A 67 -9.23 6.92 0.59
C LEU A 67 -8.60 6.64 1.98
N PRO A 68 -7.53 5.85 2.04
CA PRO A 68 -6.73 5.73 3.25
C PRO A 68 -6.09 7.08 3.59
N ILE A 69 -6.18 7.47 4.86
CA ILE A 69 -5.62 8.71 5.40
C ILE A 69 -4.65 8.33 6.50
N ASN A 70 -3.39 8.68 6.31
CA ASN A 70 -2.32 8.36 7.24
C ASN A 70 -1.85 9.59 8.01
N GLU A 71 -1.46 9.39 9.25
CA GLU A 71 -0.66 10.34 10.02
C GLU A 71 0.51 9.63 10.69
N PRO A 72 1.58 10.37 11.07
CA PRO A 72 2.70 9.76 11.80
C PRO A 72 2.26 9.19 13.15
N ALA A 73 2.92 8.11 13.58
CA ALA A 73 2.84 7.60 14.93
C ALA A 73 4.23 7.54 15.55
N PRO A 74 4.36 7.59 16.91
CA PRO A 74 5.65 7.45 17.57
C PRO A 74 6.29 6.11 17.27
N GLY A 75 7.60 6.09 17.04
CA GLY A 75 8.38 4.88 16.78
C GLY A 75 9.85 5.08 17.06
N LYS A 76 10.65 4.02 16.92
CA LYS A 76 12.10 4.06 17.14
C LYS A 76 12.83 4.96 16.13
N LYS A 77 12.28 5.12 14.95
CA LYS A 77 12.78 6.00 13.90
C LYS A 77 11.69 6.99 13.50
N LYS A 78 12.09 8.08 12.87
CA LYS A 78 11.18 9.05 12.28
C LYS A 78 10.25 8.35 11.29
N SER A 79 8.95 8.60 11.41
CA SER A 79 7.93 8.04 10.51
C SER A 79 8.16 8.50 9.07
N GLN A 80 7.98 7.60 8.12
CA GLN A 80 8.01 7.94 6.68
C GLN A 80 6.89 8.94 6.31
N ILE A 81 5.78 8.94 7.05
CA ILE A 81 4.70 9.91 6.85
C ILE A 81 5.17 11.31 7.24
N GLU A 82 5.89 11.44 8.36
CA GLU A 82 6.48 12.70 8.80
C GLU A 82 7.52 13.22 7.80
N GLU A 83 8.40 12.34 7.31
CA GLU A 83 9.37 12.69 6.26
C GLU A 83 8.68 13.21 4.99
N TYR A 84 7.60 12.55 4.57
CA TYR A 84 6.80 13.01 3.43
C TYR A 84 6.24 14.41 3.65
N VAL A 85 5.59 14.63 4.80
CA VAL A 85 4.96 15.91 5.12
C VAL A 85 5.98 17.04 5.18
N GLU A 86 7.16 16.80 5.74
CA GLU A 86 8.24 17.79 5.78
C GLU A 86 8.80 18.10 4.39
N TYR A 87 9.07 17.07 3.60
CA TYR A 87 9.63 17.23 2.25
C TYR A 87 8.64 17.91 1.30
N TYR A 88 7.38 17.51 1.33
CA TYR A 88 6.33 18.07 0.48
C TYR A 88 5.85 19.45 0.93
N GLY A 89 6.03 19.78 2.22
CA GLY A 89 5.60 21.04 2.81
C GLY A 89 4.16 21.03 3.31
N GLY A 90 3.59 19.87 3.59
CA GLY A 90 2.23 19.70 4.09
C GLY A 90 1.61 18.38 3.72
N ALA A 91 0.29 18.29 3.87
CA ALA A 91 -0.50 17.13 3.46
C ALA A 91 -0.48 16.94 1.94
N GLY A 92 -0.57 15.70 1.50
CA GLY A 92 -0.62 15.38 0.07
C GLY A 92 -0.88 13.92 -0.22
N VAL A 93 -0.97 13.57 -1.50
CA VAL A 93 -1.15 12.19 -1.95
C VAL A 93 0.16 11.43 -1.88
N GLN A 94 0.18 10.34 -1.13
CA GLN A 94 1.34 9.45 -1.03
C GLN A 94 1.45 8.54 -2.26
N HIS A 95 0.37 7.83 -2.59
CA HIS A 95 0.33 6.96 -3.76
C HIS A 95 -1.10 6.73 -4.28
N ILE A 96 -1.16 6.26 -5.49
CA ILE A 96 -2.38 5.79 -6.16
C ILE A 96 -2.21 4.31 -6.44
N ALA A 97 -3.10 3.49 -5.90
CA ALA A 97 -3.08 2.04 -6.13
C ALA A 97 -3.95 1.69 -7.33
N LEU A 98 -3.34 0.99 -8.27
CA LEU A 98 -4.00 0.51 -9.48
C LEU A 98 -4.23 -0.99 -9.36
N ASN A 99 -5.46 -1.43 -9.59
CA ASN A 99 -5.83 -2.83 -9.56
C ASN A 99 -5.44 -3.52 -10.86
N THR A 100 -5.09 -4.80 -10.76
CA THR A 100 -4.90 -5.69 -11.89
C THR A 100 -5.32 -7.11 -11.50
N GLN A 101 -5.85 -7.85 -12.46
CA GLN A 101 -6.15 -9.28 -12.29
C GLN A 101 -4.92 -10.17 -12.48
N ASP A 102 -3.83 -9.64 -13.05
CA ASP A 102 -2.60 -10.39 -13.34
C ASP A 102 -1.39 -9.48 -13.10
N ILE A 103 -0.99 -9.38 -11.82
CA ILE A 103 0.13 -8.51 -11.43
C ILE A 103 1.45 -8.91 -12.08
N ILE A 104 1.68 -10.20 -12.31
CA ILE A 104 2.91 -10.70 -12.94
C ILE A 104 3.04 -10.10 -14.33
N LYS A 105 2.01 -10.26 -15.17
CA LYS A 105 2.00 -9.69 -16.52
C LYS A 105 2.03 -8.16 -16.51
N SER A 106 1.28 -7.53 -15.61
CA SER A 106 1.28 -6.08 -15.50
C SER A 106 2.65 -5.53 -15.19
N VAL A 107 3.36 -6.09 -14.21
CA VAL A 107 4.72 -5.68 -13.83
C VAL A 107 5.70 -5.91 -14.99
N GLN A 108 5.67 -7.07 -15.63
CA GLN A 108 6.52 -7.36 -16.79
C GLN A 108 6.29 -6.37 -17.93
N ASN A 109 5.03 -6.07 -18.24
CA ASN A 109 4.68 -5.13 -19.30
C ASN A 109 5.09 -3.68 -18.96
N LEU A 110 4.93 -3.27 -17.69
CA LEU A 110 5.35 -1.95 -17.23
C LEU A 110 6.88 -1.82 -17.24
N GLN A 111 7.62 -2.84 -16.80
CA GLN A 111 9.08 -2.86 -16.88
C GLN A 111 9.58 -2.77 -18.34
N SER A 112 8.92 -3.44 -19.27
CA SER A 112 9.26 -3.35 -20.69
C SER A 112 9.08 -1.95 -21.27
N ARG A 113 8.32 -1.09 -20.58
CA ARG A 113 8.10 0.32 -20.92
C ARG A 113 9.03 1.27 -20.17
N GLY A 114 9.88 0.75 -19.30
CA GLY A 114 10.83 1.54 -18.53
C GLY A 114 10.33 1.97 -17.14
N VAL A 115 9.21 1.42 -16.66
CA VAL A 115 8.79 1.67 -15.28
C VAL A 115 9.75 0.96 -14.32
N GLU A 116 10.25 1.70 -13.36
CA GLU A 116 11.11 1.19 -12.29
C GLU A 116 10.29 1.01 -11.00
N PHE A 117 10.53 -0.11 -10.33
CA PHE A 117 9.87 -0.45 -9.07
C PHE A 117 10.87 -0.41 -7.91
N LEU A 118 10.35 -0.22 -6.70
CA LEU A 118 11.13 -0.36 -5.47
C LEU A 118 11.64 -1.79 -5.34
N GLN A 119 12.86 -1.93 -4.88
CA GLN A 119 13.52 -3.22 -4.72
C GLN A 119 13.45 -3.67 -3.26
N VAL A 120 13.27 -4.97 -3.05
CA VAL A 120 13.37 -5.62 -1.75
C VAL A 120 14.48 -6.68 -1.81
N PRO A 121 15.20 -6.91 -0.69
CA PRO A 121 16.26 -7.91 -0.65
C PRO A 121 15.70 -9.34 -0.76
N ASP A 122 16.49 -10.25 -1.31
CA ASP A 122 16.10 -11.66 -1.43
C ASP A 122 15.81 -12.33 -0.06
N SER A 123 16.43 -11.84 1.01
CA SER A 123 16.15 -12.29 2.38
C SER A 123 14.67 -12.13 2.79
N TYR A 124 13.97 -11.16 2.24
CA TYR A 124 12.52 -11.02 2.44
C TYR A 124 11.77 -12.27 1.99
N TYR A 125 12.12 -12.83 0.83
CA TYR A 125 11.47 -14.03 0.29
C TYR A 125 11.88 -15.31 1.03
N ASP A 126 13.08 -15.38 1.55
CA ASP A 126 13.53 -16.52 2.38
C ASP A 126 12.70 -16.61 3.66
N ILE A 127 12.52 -15.48 4.34
CA ILE A 127 11.66 -15.38 5.54
C ILE A 127 10.20 -15.68 5.18
N LEU A 128 9.70 -15.10 4.10
CA LEU A 128 8.32 -15.30 3.63
C LEU A 128 8.02 -16.77 3.34
N ARG A 129 8.92 -17.48 2.67
CA ARG A 129 8.75 -18.92 2.37
C ARG A 129 8.62 -19.74 3.66
N GLN A 130 9.43 -19.44 4.67
CA GLN A 130 9.36 -20.11 5.96
C GLN A 130 8.04 -19.82 6.69
N GLN A 131 7.61 -18.56 6.69
CA GLN A 131 6.35 -18.17 7.31
C GLN A 131 5.13 -18.78 6.61
N LEU A 132 5.12 -18.82 5.29
CA LEU A 132 4.04 -19.42 4.50
C LEU A 132 3.89 -20.92 4.74
N LYS A 133 4.99 -21.64 5.00
CA LYS A 133 4.94 -23.06 5.36
C LYS A 133 4.18 -23.31 6.67
N LEU A 134 4.20 -22.35 7.59
CA LEU A 134 3.51 -22.44 8.88
C LEU A 134 2.09 -21.86 8.81
N SER A 135 1.72 -21.22 7.69
CA SER A 135 0.42 -20.62 7.47
C SER A 135 -0.53 -21.59 6.76
N LYS A 136 -1.83 -21.35 6.98
CA LYS A 136 -2.90 -22.02 6.22
C LYS A 136 -3.12 -21.41 4.83
N VAL A 137 -2.57 -20.24 4.60
CA VAL A 137 -2.70 -19.52 3.33
C VAL A 137 -1.79 -20.13 2.29
N LYS A 138 -2.36 -20.39 1.11
CA LYS A 138 -1.62 -20.88 -0.06
C LYS A 138 -1.63 -19.82 -1.14
N VAL A 139 -0.44 -19.36 -1.53
CA VAL A 139 -0.25 -18.45 -2.66
C VAL A 139 -0.26 -19.28 -3.94
N SER A 140 -1.17 -18.97 -4.85
CA SER A 140 -1.34 -19.74 -6.10
C SER A 140 -0.27 -19.40 -7.14
N GLU A 141 0.29 -18.20 -7.09
CA GLU A 141 1.34 -17.74 -8.00
C GLU A 141 2.69 -18.36 -7.62
N ASP A 142 3.54 -18.55 -8.63
CA ASP A 142 4.89 -19.06 -8.42
C ASP A 142 5.75 -18.07 -7.62
N LEU A 143 6.19 -18.47 -6.44
CA LEU A 143 7.01 -17.64 -5.54
C LEU A 143 8.36 -17.24 -6.17
N ASP A 144 8.93 -18.09 -7.03
CA ASP A 144 10.19 -17.77 -7.72
C ASP A 144 9.99 -16.64 -8.73
N ILE A 145 8.85 -16.62 -9.43
CA ILE A 145 8.49 -15.54 -10.34
C ILE A 145 8.22 -14.24 -9.56
N LEU A 146 7.47 -14.31 -8.46
CA LEU A 146 7.20 -13.15 -7.61
C LEU A 146 8.50 -12.56 -7.05
N GLN A 147 9.43 -13.40 -6.60
CA GLN A 147 10.75 -12.96 -6.12
C GLN A 147 11.57 -12.31 -7.23
N LYS A 148 11.59 -12.90 -8.42
CA LYS A 148 12.32 -12.35 -9.58
C LYS A 148 11.80 -10.96 -9.95
N LEU A 149 10.51 -10.73 -9.87
CA LEU A 149 9.87 -9.45 -10.16
C LEU A 149 9.81 -8.50 -8.97
N LYS A 150 10.25 -8.95 -7.78
CA LYS A 150 10.20 -8.18 -6.52
C LYS A 150 8.80 -7.78 -6.09
N ILE A 151 7.81 -8.63 -6.38
CA ILE A 151 6.42 -8.46 -5.96
C ILE A 151 6.30 -8.85 -4.49
N LEU A 152 5.64 -8.00 -3.70
CA LEU A 152 5.42 -8.20 -2.28
C LEU A 152 4.15 -9.02 -2.04
N ILE A 153 4.15 -9.79 -0.97
CA ILE A 153 3.04 -10.64 -0.56
C ILE A 153 2.66 -10.28 0.87
N ASP A 154 1.47 -9.73 1.05
CA ASP A 154 0.85 -9.55 2.36
C ASP A 154 -0.21 -10.61 2.55
N TYR A 155 -0.25 -11.24 3.72
CA TYR A 155 -1.22 -12.29 4.01
C TYR A 155 -1.65 -12.27 5.47
N ASP A 156 -2.84 -12.76 5.71
CA ASP A 156 -3.39 -13.07 7.02
C ASP A 156 -4.04 -14.46 7.00
N GLU A 157 -4.79 -14.79 8.02
CA GLU A 157 -5.49 -16.08 8.10
C GLU A 157 -6.60 -16.26 7.05
N ASN A 158 -7.06 -15.18 6.41
CA ASN A 158 -8.19 -15.18 5.48
C ASN A 158 -7.75 -15.18 4.00
N GLY A 159 -6.52 -14.80 3.71
CA GLY A 159 -6.05 -14.72 2.33
C GLY A 159 -4.76 -13.94 2.15
N TYR A 160 -4.46 -13.57 0.93
CA TYR A 160 -3.25 -12.83 0.59
C TYR A 160 -3.50 -11.75 -0.47
N LEU A 161 -2.63 -10.78 -0.48
CA LEU A 161 -2.60 -9.67 -1.44
C LEU A 161 -1.20 -9.57 -2.05
N LEU A 162 -1.15 -9.41 -3.36
CA LEU A 162 0.10 -9.12 -4.08
C LEU A 162 0.16 -7.64 -4.42
N GLN A 163 1.32 -7.03 -4.19
CA GLN A 163 1.52 -5.61 -4.48
C GLN A 163 2.98 -5.30 -4.81
N ILE A 164 3.19 -4.20 -5.49
CA ILE A 164 4.50 -3.63 -5.78
C ILE A 164 4.36 -2.12 -5.91
N PHE A 165 5.41 -1.39 -5.55
CA PHE A 165 5.42 0.06 -5.62
C PHE A 165 6.44 0.53 -6.65
N THR A 166 6.07 1.51 -7.46
CA THR A 166 7.03 2.19 -8.32
C THR A 166 8.01 3.00 -7.47
N LYS A 167 9.18 3.30 -8.05
CA LYS A 167 10.00 4.39 -7.51
C LYS A 167 9.21 5.69 -7.50
N ASN A 168 9.58 6.59 -6.62
CA ASN A 168 8.90 7.88 -6.50
C ASN A 168 8.87 8.60 -7.83
N MET A 169 7.73 9.17 -8.16
CA MET A 169 7.59 10.09 -9.28
C MET A 169 8.11 11.46 -8.82
N GLN A 170 9.12 11.98 -9.49
CA GLN A 170 9.68 13.31 -9.24
C GLN A 170 9.08 14.33 -10.21
#